data_433e14911448acba403630986f2a1044
#
_entry.id   433e14911448acba403630986f2a1044
#
_cell.length_a   1.000
_cell.length_b   1.000
_cell.length_c   1.000
_cell.angle_alpha   90.00
_cell.angle_beta   90.00
_cell.angle_gamma   90.00
#
_symmetry.space_group_name_H-M   'P 1'
#
loop_
_entity.id
_entity.type
_entity.pdbx_description
1 polymer ?
#
loop_
_entity_poly.entity_id
_entity_poly.type
_entity_poly.pdbx_seq_one_letter_code
_entity_poly.pdbx_strand_id
1 'polypeptide(L)'
;WNLPPEVVIPTSGSITVTATCDDAGDIRAGAGTVTRIATPTEGWISVTNNSEAAPGRDTETDAELRVRQTYSTAQPSQTVLKGILGGILDVDGVTRAIVYENDTSATDSNGIPSHSIAAVVEGGDAQAIGDVIKLRKTAGTGTYGTTSVTVKDSEEVPMTVNFFRPTVVHIKVK
;
A
#
# COMPACT_ATOMS: atom_id res chain seq x y z
N TRP A 1 -20.80 -7.28 11.24
CA TRP A 1 -19.86 -6.25 11.71
C TRP A 1 -19.70 -6.39 13.21
N ASN A 2 -18.49 -6.61 13.67
CA ASN A 2 -18.14 -6.76 15.08
C ASN A 2 -17.65 -5.43 15.64
N LEU A 3 -18.17 -5.09 16.82
CA LEU A 3 -17.70 -3.95 17.60
C LEU A 3 -16.56 -4.39 18.55
N PRO A 4 -15.80 -3.45 19.10
CA PRO A 4 -14.91 -3.72 20.22
C PRO A 4 -15.65 -4.43 21.38
N PRO A 5 -14.96 -5.27 22.15
CA PRO A 5 -15.58 -6.10 23.20
C PRO A 5 -16.26 -5.24 24.30
N GLU A 6 -15.84 -4.01 24.47
CA GLU A 6 -16.44 -3.05 25.39
C GLU A 6 -16.58 -1.68 24.72
N VAL A 7 -17.78 -1.11 24.77
CA VAL A 7 -18.08 0.23 24.25
C VAL A 7 -18.92 0.97 25.31
N VAL A 8 -18.37 2.06 25.85
CA VAL A 8 -19.08 2.89 26.82
C VAL A 8 -19.64 4.12 26.12
N ILE A 9 -20.96 4.25 26.09
CA ILE A 9 -21.62 5.42 25.51
C ILE A 9 -21.54 6.56 26.55
N PRO A 10 -20.92 7.70 26.21
CA PRO A 10 -20.82 8.83 27.13
C PRO A 10 -22.18 9.51 27.38
N THR A 11 -22.24 10.42 28.35
CA THR A 11 -23.45 11.19 28.68
C THR A 11 -23.96 12.05 27.52
N SER A 12 -23.15 12.29 26.49
CA SER A 12 -23.58 12.93 25.24
C SER A 12 -24.57 12.07 24.42
N GLY A 13 -24.72 10.79 24.77
CA GLY A 13 -25.67 9.87 24.14
C GLY A 13 -25.19 9.22 22.85
N SER A 14 -23.99 9.52 22.38
CA SER A 14 -23.44 8.89 21.15
C SER A 14 -21.93 8.73 21.20
N ILE A 15 -21.43 7.71 20.52
CA ILE A 15 -20.01 7.45 20.33
C ILE A 15 -19.76 6.87 18.95
N THR A 16 -18.63 7.20 18.35
CA THR A 16 -18.15 6.59 17.11
C THR A 16 -17.07 5.59 17.44
N VAL A 17 -17.24 4.35 16.95
CA VAL A 17 -16.29 3.25 17.16
C VAL A 17 -15.98 2.59 15.84
N THR A 18 -14.81 1.97 15.73
CA THR A 18 -14.44 1.16 14.57
C THR A 18 -15.12 -0.20 14.66
N ALA A 19 -15.84 -0.57 13.59
CA ALA A 19 -16.42 -1.90 13.43
C ALA A 19 -15.67 -2.67 12.35
N THR A 20 -15.44 -3.96 12.58
CA THR A 20 -14.77 -4.87 11.61
C THR A 20 -15.79 -5.82 11.03
N CYS A 21 -15.73 -6.06 9.72
CA CYS A 21 -16.57 -7.09 9.07
C CYS A 21 -16.15 -8.47 9.60
N ASP A 22 -17.12 -9.32 9.85
CA ASP A 22 -16.91 -10.70 10.32
C ASP A 22 -16.43 -11.61 9.18
N ASP A 23 -16.95 -11.36 7.98
CA ASP A 23 -16.56 -12.08 6.80
C ASP A 23 -15.35 -11.43 6.12
N ALA A 24 -14.43 -12.25 5.59
CA ALA A 24 -13.30 -11.80 4.78
C ALA A 24 -13.75 -11.54 3.34
N GLY A 25 -13.11 -10.59 2.67
CA GLY A 25 -13.35 -10.30 1.25
C GLY A 25 -13.67 -8.84 0.96
N ASP A 26 -13.99 -8.53 -0.30
CA ASP A 26 -14.43 -7.19 -0.75
C ASP A 26 -15.89 -6.92 -0.33
N ILE A 27 -16.14 -6.87 0.98
CA ILE A 27 -17.46 -6.59 1.52
C ILE A 27 -17.61 -5.09 1.72
N ARG A 28 -18.60 -4.52 1.09
CA ARG A 28 -18.88 -3.09 1.08
C ARG A 28 -20.10 -2.75 1.91
N ALA A 29 -20.04 -1.69 2.66
CA ALA A 29 -21.18 -1.05 3.29
C ALA A 29 -21.13 0.45 2.96
N GLY A 30 -22.05 0.89 2.11
CA GLY A 30 -22.20 2.31 1.77
C GLY A 30 -22.54 3.14 3.01
N ALA A 31 -22.31 4.45 2.98
CA ALA A 31 -22.68 5.34 4.08
C ALA A 31 -24.16 5.22 4.43
N GLY A 32 -24.48 5.12 5.71
CA GLY A 32 -25.85 5.01 6.22
C GLY A 32 -26.53 3.67 6.01
N THR A 33 -25.85 2.64 5.49
CA THR A 33 -26.49 1.33 5.22
C THR A 33 -26.46 0.38 6.42
N VAL A 34 -25.57 0.58 7.38
CA VAL A 34 -25.49 -0.22 8.61
C VAL A 34 -26.48 0.35 9.63
N THR A 35 -27.71 -0.21 9.67
CA THR A 35 -28.81 0.36 10.46
C THR A 35 -29.45 -0.64 11.43
N ARG A 36 -29.01 -1.91 11.43
CA ARG A 36 -29.59 -2.97 12.28
C ARG A 36 -28.64 -3.39 13.37
N ILE A 37 -29.13 -3.42 14.59
CA ILE A 37 -28.46 -3.99 15.76
C ILE A 37 -28.77 -5.49 15.79
N ALA A 38 -27.75 -6.34 15.62
CA ALA A 38 -27.93 -7.79 15.62
C ALA A 38 -28.11 -8.34 17.04
N THR A 39 -27.42 -7.77 18.02
CA THR A 39 -27.50 -8.16 19.43
C THR A 39 -28.05 -6.99 20.23
N PRO A 40 -29.38 -6.91 20.44
CA PRO A 40 -29.98 -5.82 21.22
C PRO A 40 -29.40 -5.77 22.63
N THR A 41 -28.90 -4.59 23.01
CA THR A 41 -28.37 -4.32 24.36
C THR A 41 -29.18 -3.17 24.96
N GLU A 42 -29.53 -3.28 26.24
CA GLU A 42 -30.29 -2.24 26.93
C GLU A 42 -29.59 -0.88 26.85
N GLY A 43 -30.33 0.16 26.46
CA GLY A 43 -29.81 1.51 26.26
C GLY A 43 -29.25 1.79 24.88
N TRP A 44 -29.05 0.78 24.03
CA TRP A 44 -28.59 0.98 22.66
C TRP A 44 -29.77 1.08 21.69
N ILE A 45 -30.04 2.30 21.19
CA ILE A 45 -31.25 2.62 20.44
C ILE A 45 -31.04 2.48 18.92
N SER A 46 -29.89 2.92 18.40
CA SER A 46 -29.63 2.94 16.96
C SER A 46 -28.17 2.84 16.62
N VAL A 47 -27.90 2.45 15.39
CA VAL A 47 -26.54 2.41 14.80
C VAL A 47 -26.60 2.95 13.38
N THR A 48 -25.56 3.65 12.97
CA THR A 48 -25.35 4.05 11.58
C THR A 48 -23.85 4.20 11.30
N ASN A 49 -23.43 4.01 10.05
CA ASN A 49 -22.10 4.34 9.58
C ASN A 49 -22.15 5.65 8.79
N ASN A 50 -21.39 6.65 9.22
CA ASN A 50 -21.36 7.97 8.59
C ASN A 50 -20.61 8.00 7.26
N SER A 51 -19.70 7.06 7.05
CA SER A 51 -18.90 6.89 5.84
C SER A 51 -18.98 5.48 5.31
N GLU A 52 -18.64 5.29 4.04
CA GLU A 52 -18.49 3.97 3.44
C GLU A 52 -17.41 3.17 4.16
N ALA A 53 -17.63 1.87 4.34
CA ALA A 53 -16.64 0.97 4.89
C ALA A 53 -15.49 0.78 3.89
N ALA A 54 -14.26 0.78 4.38
CA ALA A 54 -13.12 0.37 3.58
C ALA A 54 -13.27 -1.11 3.23
N PRO A 55 -13.22 -1.49 1.94
CA PRO A 55 -13.38 -2.87 1.52
C PRO A 55 -12.17 -3.70 1.99
N GLY A 56 -12.42 -4.98 2.30
CA GLY A 56 -11.37 -5.98 2.48
C GLY A 56 -10.79 -6.42 1.13
N ARG A 57 -9.90 -7.39 1.18
CA ARG A 57 -9.36 -8.06 -0.02
C ARG A 57 -9.98 -9.46 -0.12
N ASP A 58 -10.23 -9.89 -1.33
CA ASP A 58 -10.61 -11.28 -1.58
C ASP A 58 -9.49 -12.23 -1.14
N THR A 59 -9.88 -13.46 -0.84
CA THR A 59 -8.90 -14.50 -0.51
C THR A 59 -7.93 -14.66 -1.68
N GLU A 60 -6.64 -14.58 -1.38
CA GLU A 60 -5.57 -14.71 -2.36
C GLU A 60 -5.68 -16.06 -3.10
N THR A 61 -5.60 -16.02 -4.41
CA THR A 61 -5.57 -17.21 -5.24
C THR A 61 -4.21 -17.91 -5.16
N ASP A 62 -4.15 -19.22 -5.47
CA ASP A 62 -2.89 -19.97 -5.55
C ASP A 62 -1.85 -19.32 -6.48
N ALA A 63 -2.30 -18.69 -7.55
CA ALA A 63 -1.40 -18.00 -8.49
C ALA A 63 -0.79 -16.74 -7.85
N GLU A 64 -1.59 -15.95 -7.16
CA GLU A 64 -1.14 -14.75 -6.43
C GLU A 64 -0.23 -15.13 -5.26
N LEU A 65 -0.58 -16.19 -4.52
CA LEU A 65 0.24 -16.73 -3.44
C LEU A 65 1.62 -17.15 -3.95
N ARG A 66 1.71 -17.85 -5.08
CA ARG A 66 3.00 -18.23 -5.69
C ARG A 66 3.82 -17.02 -6.10
N VAL A 67 3.19 -16.01 -6.68
CA VAL A 67 3.85 -14.74 -7.03
C VAL A 67 4.37 -14.07 -5.76
N ARG A 68 3.55 -13.94 -4.72
CA ARG A 68 3.96 -13.35 -3.44
C ARG A 68 5.09 -14.15 -2.77
N GLN A 69 5.02 -15.48 -2.78
CA GLN A 69 6.09 -16.33 -2.26
C GLN A 69 7.41 -16.13 -3.01
N THR A 70 7.37 -16.02 -4.34
CA THR A 70 8.56 -15.77 -5.15
C THR A 70 9.24 -14.45 -4.73
N TYR A 71 8.48 -13.42 -4.42
CA TYR A 71 9.02 -12.13 -3.96
C TYR A 71 9.40 -12.16 -2.48
N SER A 72 8.65 -12.83 -1.63
CA SER A 72 8.94 -12.99 -0.19
C SER A 72 10.25 -13.75 0.05
N THR A 73 10.53 -14.80 -0.74
CA THR A 73 11.81 -15.53 -0.69
C THR A 73 12.97 -14.73 -1.30
N ALA A 74 12.68 -13.69 -2.09
CA ALA A 74 13.68 -12.76 -2.59
C ALA A 74 14.08 -11.65 -1.59
N GLN A 75 13.43 -11.57 -0.43
CA GLN A 75 13.79 -10.59 0.61
C GLN A 75 15.23 -10.74 1.14
N PRO A 76 15.79 -11.93 1.38
CA PRO A 76 17.21 -12.12 1.57
C PRO A 76 17.93 -12.24 0.23
N SER A 77 17.66 -11.31 -0.70
CA SER A 77 18.10 -11.45 -2.09
C SER A 77 19.61 -11.27 -2.23
N GLN A 78 20.17 -12.03 -3.11
CA GLN A 78 21.58 -11.94 -3.50
C GLN A 78 21.89 -10.68 -4.34
N THR A 79 20.87 -9.93 -4.78
CA THR A 79 21.03 -8.70 -5.56
C THR A 79 20.25 -7.55 -4.95
N VAL A 80 20.87 -6.37 -4.95
CA VAL A 80 20.26 -5.13 -4.45
C VAL A 80 18.92 -4.84 -5.13
N LEU A 81 18.84 -5.05 -6.44
CA LEU A 81 17.62 -4.80 -7.23
C LEU A 81 16.43 -5.63 -6.74
N LYS A 82 16.64 -6.94 -6.53
CA LYS A 82 15.59 -7.83 -5.99
C LYS A 82 15.23 -7.48 -4.55
N GLY A 83 16.20 -7.03 -3.76
CA GLY A 83 15.97 -6.56 -2.41
C GLY A 83 15.09 -5.31 -2.36
N ILE A 84 15.31 -4.35 -3.27
CA ILE A 84 14.47 -3.17 -3.43
C ILE A 84 13.06 -3.59 -3.84
N LEU A 85 12.92 -4.43 -4.87
CA LEU A 85 11.63 -4.91 -5.35
C LEU A 85 10.84 -5.63 -4.24
N GLY A 86 11.47 -6.55 -3.53
CA GLY A 86 10.84 -7.28 -2.42
C GLY A 86 10.38 -6.32 -1.31
N GLY A 87 11.22 -5.34 -0.95
CA GLY A 87 10.84 -4.35 0.05
C GLY A 87 9.69 -3.44 -0.37
N ILE A 88 9.63 -3.05 -1.65
CA ILE A 88 8.50 -2.26 -2.17
C ILE A 88 7.21 -3.07 -2.14
N LEU A 89 7.24 -4.35 -2.51
CA LEU A 89 6.06 -5.22 -2.50
C LEU A 89 5.55 -5.54 -1.08
N ASP A 90 6.40 -5.38 -0.07
CA ASP A 90 6.04 -5.54 1.35
C ASP A 90 5.35 -4.28 1.94
N VAL A 91 5.37 -3.16 1.22
CA VAL A 91 4.67 -1.95 1.64
C VAL A 91 3.17 -2.15 1.52
N ASP A 92 2.44 -1.84 2.58
CA ASP A 92 0.98 -1.97 2.60
C ASP A 92 0.29 -1.17 1.48
N GLY A 93 -0.67 -1.81 0.82
CA GLY A 93 -1.40 -1.23 -0.30
C GLY A 93 -0.67 -1.23 -1.66
N VAL A 94 0.56 -1.73 -1.75
CA VAL A 94 1.23 -1.96 -3.04
C VAL A 94 0.65 -3.22 -3.68
N THR A 95 0.13 -3.08 -4.90
CA THR A 95 -0.46 -4.19 -5.67
C THR A 95 0.49 -4.75 -6.70
N ARG A 96 1.37 -3.92 -7.24
CA ARG A 96 2.36 -4.31 -8.26
C ARG A 96 3.58 -3.40 -8.22
N ALA A 97 4.77 -3.96 -8.42
CA ALA A 97 5.99 -3.18 -8.59
C ALA A 97 6.93 -3.84 -9.60
N ILE A 98 7.71 -3.02 -10.28
CA ILE A 98 8.84 -3.44 -11.13
C ILE A 98 9.98 -2.45 -10.89
N VAL A 99 11.22 -2.93 -10.83
CA VAL A 99 12.40 -2.08 -10.68
C VAL A 99 13.35 -2.36 -11.84
N TYR A 100 13.80 -1.29 -12.49
CA TYR A 100 14.76 -1.28 -13.57
C TYR A 100 16.06 -0.63 -13.08
N GLU A 101 17.17 -1.04 -13.66
CA GLU A 101 18.49 -0.51 -13.36
C GLU A 101 19.20 -0.12 -14.66
N ASN A 102 19.85 1.02 -14.64
CA ASN A 102 20.83 1.39 -15.66
C ASN A 102 22.21 1.48 -14.99
N ASP A 103 23.04 0.47 -15.18
CA ASP A 103 24.41 0.37 -14.67
C ASP A 103 25.45 1.01 -15.61
N THR A 104 25.00 1.50 -16.77
CA THR A 104 25.88 2.10 -17.78
C THR A 104 26.22 3.57 -17.45
N SER A 105 27.22 4.12 -18.13
CA SER A 105 27.64 5.51 -17.99
C SER A 105 26.83 6.49 -18.83
N ALA A 106 25.80 6.02 -19.57
CA ALA A 106 24.94 6.85 -20.42
C ALA A 106 23.47 6.60 -20.09
N THR A 107 22.60 7.50 -20.49
CA THR A 107 21.16 7.29 -20.42
C THR A 107 20.75 6.12 -21.34
N ASP A 108 19.96 5.19 -20.84
CA ASP A 108 19.52 4.01 -21.59
C ASP A 108 18.38 4.30 -22.57
N SER A 109 17.95 3.27 -23.32
CA SER A 109 16.84 3.37 -24.27
C SER A 109 15.48 3.68 -23.63
N ASN A 110 15.33 3.48 -22.32
CA ASN A 110 14.13 3.79 -21.56
C ASN A 110 14.18 5.19 -20.92
N GLY A 111 15.24 5.93 -21.15
CA GLY A 111 15.44 7.26 -20.61
C GLY A 111 15.93 7.26 -19.15
N ILE A 112 16.34 6.11 -18.61
CA ILE A 112 16.90 6.04 -17.25
C ILE A 112 18.32 6.61 -17.27
N PRO A 113 18.64 7.64 -16.44
CA PRO A 113 19.97 8.21 -16.39
C PRO A 113 21.03 7.17 -15.98
N SER A 114 22.31 7.49 -16.28
CA SER A 114 23.44 6.65 -15.86
C SER A 114 23.42 6.38 -14.36
N HIS A 115 23.81 5.16 -13.97
CA HIS A 115 23.93 4.72 -12.57
C HIS A 115 22.68 4.99 -11.72
N SER A 116 21.50 4.75 -12.31
CA SER A 116 20.23 5.05 -11.66
C SER A 116 19.28 3.84 -11.70
N ILE A 117 18.37 3.82 -10.74
CA ILE A 117 17.24 2.88 -10.70
C ILE A 117 15.94 3.62 -10.98
N ALA A 118 15.01 2.92 -11.64
CA ALA A 118 13.64 3.39 -11.88
C ALA A 118 12.65 2.34 -11.37
N ALA A 119 11.93 2.68 -10.32
CA ALA A 119 10.85 1.83 -9.80
C ALA A 119 9.51 2.30 -10.37
N VAL A 120 8.68 1.37 -10.85
CA VAL A 120 7.28 1.61 -11.22
C VAL A 120 6.42 0.89 -10.21
N VAL A 121 5.60 1.62 -9.46
CA VAL A 121 4.87 1.09 -8.30
C VAL A 121 3.40 1.47 -8.38
N GLU A 122 2.53 0.47 -8.32
CA GLU A 122 1.09 0.62 -8.27
C GLU A 122 0.59 0.44 -6.83
N GLY A 123 -0.19 1.42 -6.34
CA GLY A 123 -0.71 1.40 -4.97
C GLY A 123 0.34 1.78 -3.90
N GLY A 124 -0.02 1.64 -2.64
CA GLY A 124 0.82 1.94 -1.49
C GLY A 124 1.09 3.42 -1.22
N ASP A 125 1.51 3.72 0.01
CA ASP A 125 1.88 5.08 0.40
C ASP A 125 3.21 5.50 -0.25
N ALA A 126 3.26 6.73 -0.79
CA ALA A 126 4.43 7.22 -1.51
C ALA A 126 5.64 7.41 -0.60
N GLN A 127 5.42 7.85 0.64
CA GLN A 127 6.49 8.07 1.60
C GLN A 127 7.11 6.74 2.03
N ALA A 128 6.28 5.75 2.36
CA ALA A 128 6.74 4.42 2.74
C ALA A 128 7.54 3.73 1.61
N ILE A 129 7.11 3.90 0.35
CA ILE A 129 7.86 3.41 -0.82
C ILE A 129 9.21 4.10 -0.93
N GLY A 130 9.25 5.43 -0.76
CA GLY A 130 10.48 6.20 -0.78
C GLY A 130 11.47 5.77 0.30
N ASP A 131 10.99 5.54 1.52
CA ASP A 131 11.77 5.06 2.66
C ASP A 131 12.41 3.70 2.37
N VAL A 132 11.65 2.77 1.79
CA VAL A 132 12.15 1.44 1.39
C VAL A 132 13.22 1.55 0.30
N ILE A 133 12.98 2.36 -0.74
CA ILE A 133 13.96 2.56 -1.83
C ILE A 133 15.26 3.14 -1.25
N LYS A 134 15.16 4.16 -0.40
CA LYS A 134 16.31 4.77 0.24
C LYS A 134 17.10 3.79 1.09
N LEU A 135 16.40 3.01 1.91
CA LEU A 135 17.02 2.04 2.82
C LEU A 135 17.79 0.93 2.08
N ARG A 136 17.29 0.52 0.91
CA ARG A 136 17.79 -0.65 0.19
C ARG A 136 18.64 -0.34 -1.04
N LYS A 137 18.64 0.90 -1.54
CA LYS A 137 19.49 1.29 -2.68
C LYS A 137 20.96 1.35 -2.27
N THR A 138 21.84 1.08 -3.21
CA THR A 138 23.29 1.27 -3.02
C THR A 138 23.65 2.76 -2.91
N ALA A 139 24.63 3.07 -2.10
CA ALA A 139 25.19 4.43 -2.04
C ALA A 139 25.70 4.87 -3.43
N GLY A 140 25.42 6.11 -3.80
CA GLY A 140 25.78 6.64 -5.12
C GLY A 140 24.82 6.33 -6.26
N THR A 141 23.87 5.39 -6.10
CA THR A 141 22.87 5.12 -7.12
C THR A 141 21.79 6.21 -7.11
N GLY A 142 21.52 6.78 -8.29
CA GLY A 142 20.41 7.72 -8.51
C GLY A 142 19.04 7.03 -8.49
N THR A 143 17.99 7.83 -8.33
CA THR A 143 16.59 7.35 -8.48
C THR A 143 15.91 8.19 -9.55
N TYR A 144 15.11 7.54 -10.42
CA TYR A 144 14.47 8.20 -11.55
C TYR A 144 12.98 7.91 -11.59
N GLY A 145 12.17 8.97 -11.82
CA GLY A 145 10.71 8.87 -11.87
C GLY A 145 10.03 10.22 -11.87
N THR A 146 8.71 10.19 -12.02
CA THR A 146 7.85 11.39 -12.05
C THR A 146 7.22 11.72 -10.70
N THR A 147 7.22 10.78 -9.76
CA THR A 147 6.77 10.99 -8.38
C THR A 147 7.99 11.18 -7.50
N SER A 148 8.05 12.29 -6.78
CA SER A 148 9.16 12.64 -5.89
C SER A 148 8.70 12.66 -4.44
N VAL A 149 9.47 12.02 -3.56
CA VAL A 149 9.27 12.08 -2.10
C VAL A 149 10.58 12.48 -1.43
N THR A 150 10.47 13.22 -0.35
CA THR A 150 11.63 13.58 0.47
C THR A 150 11.70 12.65 1.66
N VAL A 151 12.78 11.89 1.73
CA VAL A 151 13.06 10.93 2.79
C VAL A 151 14.21 11.47 3.63
N LYS A 152 14.14 11.36 4.93
CA LYS A 152 15.25 11.72 5.83
C LYS A 152 16.07 10.49 6.17
N ASP A 153 17.37 10.66 6.32
CA ASP A 153 18.23 9.61 6.84
C ASP A 153 18.26 9.59 8.37
N SER A 154 19.08 8.72 8.95
CA SER A 154 19.27 8.63 10.41
C SER A 154 19.83 9.91 11.03
N GLU A 155 20.39 10.79 10.23
CA GLU A 155 20.97 12.07 10.64
C GLU A 155 20.08 13.26 10.25
N GLU A 156 18.79 13.01 9.93
CA GLU A 156 17.82 14.02 9.50
C GLU A 156 18.16 14.73 8.18
N VAL A 157 19.15 14.23 7.41
CA VAL A 157 19.51 14.81 6.11
C VAL A 157 18.45 14.44 5.07
N PRO A 158 17.82 15.45 4.43
CA PRO A 158 16.79 15.18 3.44
C PRO A 158 17.39 14.65 2.13
N MET A 159 16.79 13.60 1.58
CA MET A 159 17.14 13.03 0.29
C MET A 159 15.89 12.91 -0.56
N THR A 160 15.96 13.29 -1.83
CA THR A 160 14.86 13.09 -2.77
C THR A 160 14.95 11.70 -3.40
N VAL A 161 13.86 10.95 -3.32
CA VAL A 161 13.67 9.66 -4.00
C VAL A 161 12.60 9.82 -5.06
N ASN A 162 12.91 9.38 -6.27
CA ASN A 162 12.02 9.45 -7.42
C ASN A 162 11.59 8.05 -7.87
N PHE A 163 10.33 7.90 -8.26
CA PHE A 163 9.79 6.66 -8.83
C PHE A 163 8.59 6.97 -9.73
N PHE A 164 8.08 5.98 -10.46
CA PHE A 164 6.92 6.13 -11.33
C PHE A 164 5.67 5.53 -10.70
N ARG A 165 4.53 6.17 -10.98
CA ARG A 165 3.20 5.60 -10.80
C ARG A 165 2.61 5.24 -12.17
N PRO A 166 2.06 4.02 -12.37
CA PRO A 166 1.39 3.68 -13.61
C PRO A 166 0.14 4.52 -13.80
N THR A 167 -0.14 4.88 -15.05
CA THR A 167 -1.38 5.56 -15.43
C THR A 167 -2.40 4.53 -15.90
N VAL A 168 -3.62 4.59 -15.38
CA VAL A 168 -4.72 3.71 -15.81
C VAL A 168 -5.17 4.12 -17.23
N VAL A 169 -5.12 3.19 -18.16
CA VAL A 169 -5.64 3.36 -19.53
C VAL A 169 -6.96 2.60 -19.65
N HIS A 170 -8.05 3.32 -19.83
CA HIS A 170 -9.36 2.73 -20.06
C HIS A 170 -9.50 2.29 -21.53
N ILE A 171 -9.58 0.98 -21.76
CA ILE A 171 -9.79 0.41 -23.09
C ILE A 171 -11.30 0.17 -23.27
N LYS A 172 -11.91 0.84 -24.27
CA LYS A 172 -13.26 0.50 -24.74
C LYS A 172 -13.14 -0.63 -25.77
N VAL A 173 -13.64 -1.80 -25.44
CA VAL A 173 -13.87 -2.88 -26.40
C VAL A 173 -15.21 -2.61 -27.08
N LYS A 174 -15.21 -2.49 -28.41
CA LYS A 174 -16.43 -2.38 -29.22
C LYS A 174 -16.90 -3.77 -29.63
#